data_c780b198d3e4205737dbadfbb08ada45
#
_entry.id   c780b198d3e4205737dbadfbb08ada45
#
_cell.length_a   1.000
_cell.length_b   1.000
_cell.length_c   1.000
_cell.angle_alpha   90.00
_cell.angle_beta   90.00
_cell.angle_gamma   90.00
#
_symmetry.space_group_name_H-M   'P 1'
#
loop_
_entity.id
_entity.type
_entity.pdbx_description
1 polymer ?
#
loop_
_entity_poly.entity_id
_entity_poly.type
_entity_poly.pdbx_seq_one_letter_code
_entity_poly.pdbx_strand_id
1 'polypeptide(L)'
;MPQQFFYDQQIRRFLLQFIRAFSNFQVEYGKDRDGNTTLVTVPVKYGDATRMVSSIVRENSENKIIPTPMISCYVTGLEYNAERTPDPTFIDKKHIRMRKFDANTNEYTTQQGNAFTVERVMPVPYTLQLNVDVWTSNTNQKXX
;
A
#
# COMPACT_ATOMS: atom_id res chain seq x y z
N MET A 1 -11.38 32.79 -8.49
CA MET A 1 -10.84 31.89 -7.47
C MET A 1 -9.86 30.92 -8.09
N PRO A 2 -8.69 30.75 -7.50
CA PRO A 2 -7.79 29.73 -7.99
C PRO A 2 -8.38 28.34 -7.75
N GLN A 3 -8.23 27.48 -8.75
CA GLN A 3 -8.68 26.11 -8.61
C GLN A 3 -7.68 25.35 -7.76
N GLN A 4 -8.22 24.60 -6.79
CA GLN A 4 -7.41 23.72 -5.98
C GLN A 4 -7.48 22.31 -6.56
N PHE A 5 -6.32 21.79 -6.87
CA PHE A 5 -6.23 20.44 -7.40
C PHE A 5 -5.90 19.48 -6.26
N PHE A 6 -6.76 18.50 -6.07
CA PHE A 6 -6.51 17.47 -5.07
C PHE A 6 -5.75 16.34 -5.70
N TYR A 7 -4.54 16.13 -5.22
CA TYR A 7 -3.73 15.00 -5.64
C TYR A 7 -3.84 13.91 -4.60
N ASP A 8 -4.58 12.85 -4.92
CA ASP A 8 -4.94 11.83 -3.97
C ASP A 8 -3.81 10.84 -3.68
N GLN A 9 -2.85 10.74 -4.60
CA GLN A 9 -1.73 9.82 -4.48
C GLN A 9 -2.18 8.38 -4.20
N GLN A 10 -3.20 7.94 -4.93
CA GLN A 10 -3.78 6.63 -4.69
C GLN A 10 -2.79 5.51 -4.93
N ILE A 11 -2.02 5.59 -6.02
CA ILE A 11 -1.05 4.55 -6.35
C ILE A 11 0.02 4.47 -5.27
N ARG A 12 0.49 5.63 -4.79
CA ARG A 12 1.46 5.64 -3.71
C ARG A 12 0.89 5.02 -2.44
N ARG A 13 -0.37 5.31 -2.13
CA ARG A 13 -1.00 4.75 -0.94
C ARG A 13 -1.14 3.23 -1.05
N PHE A 14 -1.51 2.73 -2.23
CA PHE A 14 -1.60 1.29 -2.44
C PHE A 14 -0.22 0.64 -2.33
N LEU A 15 0.81 1.28 -2.85
CA LEU A 15 2.17 0.76 -2.73
C LEU A 15 2.61 0.70 -1.27
N LEU A 16 2.30 1.73 -0.50
CA LEU A 16 2.65 1.73 0.92
C LEU A 16 1.90 0.65 1.68
N GLN A 17 0.63 0.43 1.35
CA GLN A 17 -0.13 -0.65 1.98
C GLN A 17 0.45 -2.02 1.60
N PHE A 18 0.86 -2.17 0.36
CA PHE A 18 1.46 -3.40 -0.12
C PHE A 18 2.78 -3.67 0.61
N ILE A 19 3.61 -2.63 0.76
CA ILE A 19 4.88 -2.76 1.47
C ILE A 19 4.62 -3.11 2.93
N ARG A 20 3.62 -2.48 3.53
CA ARG A 20 3.28 -2.76 4.92
C ARG A 20 2.81 -4.20 5.12
N ALA A 21 2.16 -4.78 4.11
CA ALA A 21 1.71 -6.16 4.21
C ALA A 21 2.88 -7.14 4.30
N PHE A 22 4.01 -6.79 3.73
CA PHE A 22 5.20 -7.63 3.79
C PHE A 22 6.17 -7.20 4.88
N SER A 23 5.81 -6.22 5.68
CA SER A 23 6.61 -5.86 6.86
C SER A 23 6.41 -6.89 7.95
N ASN A 24 7.28 -6.90 8.92
CA ASN A 24 7.19 -7.74 10.10
C ASN A 24 7.52 -9.22 9.85
N PHE A 25 8.00 -9.58 8.67
CA PHE A 25 8.54 -10.93 8.52
C PHE A 25 9.89 -11.01 9.24
N GLN A 26 10.07 -12.11 9.97
CA GLN A 26 11.30 -12.36 10.69
C GLN A 26 11.88 -13.70 10.25
N VAL A 27 13.20 -13.74 10.13
CA VAL A 27 13.89 -14.97 9.74
C VAL A 27 14.96 -15.28 10.78
N GLU A 28 15.32 -16.55 10.86
CA GLU A 28 16.41 -16.99 11.72
C GLU A 28 17.72 -16.58 11.10
N TYR A 29 18.52 -15.85 11.86
CA TYR A 29 19.84 -15.41 11.41
C TYR A 29 20.96 -16.27 11.96
N GLY A 30 20.75 -16.89 13.11
CA GLY A 30 21.74 -17.74 13.73
C GLY A 30 21.37 -18.02 15.17
N LYS A 31 22.30 -18.65 15.86
CA LYS A 31 22.10 -18.96 17.27
C LYS A 31 23.19 -18.29 18.11
N ASP A 32 22.81 -17.87 19.30
CA ASP A 32 23.79 -17.31 20.22
C ASP A 32 24.53 -18.44 20.94
N ARG A 33 25.40 -18.06 21.88
CA ARG A 33 26.20 -19.04 22.60
C ARG A 33 25.35 -19.96 23.47
N ASP A 34 24.20 -19.49 23.89
CA ASP A 34 23.29 -20.29 24.74
C ASP A 34 22.36 -21.16 23.91
N GLY A 35 22.47 -21.14 22.59
CA GLY A 35 21.65 -21.95 21.73
C GLY A 35 20.33 -21.30 21.33
N ASN A 36 20.05 -20.09 21.73
CA ASN A 36 18.82 -19.40 21.39
C ASN A 36 18.91 -18.86 19.97
N THR A 37 17.80 -19.00 19.23
CA THR A 37 17.72 -18.51 17.85
C THR A 37 17.60 -17.00 17.83
N THR A 38 18.40 -16.38 17.00
CA THR A 38 18.33 -14.94 16.79
C THR A 38 17.42 -14.66 15.59
N LEU A 39 16.41 -13.82 15.80
CA LEU A 39 15.48 -13.45 14.76
C LEU A 39 15.80 -12.04 14.28
N VAL A 40 15.78 -11.87 12.95
CA VAL A 40 16.05 -10.59 12.31
C VAL A 40 14.83 -10.20 11.49
N THR A 41 14.38 -8.97 11.66
CA THR A 41 13.27 -8.45 10.85
C THR A 41 13.77 -8.17 9.44
N VAL A 42 12.99 -8.62 8.46
CA VAL A 42 13.35 -8.47 7.05
C VAL A 42 12.86 -7.11 6.57
N PRO A 43 13.75 -6.21 6.16
CA PRO A 43 13.31 -4.92 5.63
C PRO A 43 12.69 -5.06 4.26
N VAL A 44 11.74 -4.18 3.96
CA VAL A 44 11.07 -4.14 2.67
C VAL A 44 11.45 -2.83 1.98
N LYS A 45 11.95 -2.93 0.76
CA LYS A 45 12.38 -1.76 0.00
C LYS A 45 11.69 -1.72 -1.35
N TYR A 46 11.53 -0.52 -1.88
CA TYR A 46 10.99 -0.35 -3.23
C TYR A 46 12.15 -0.22 -4.22
N GLY A 47 12.14 -1.07 -5.23
CA GLY A 47 13.15 -1.03 -6.27
C GLY A 47 13.19 -2.33 -7.05
N ASP A 48 13.57 -2.23 -8.33
CA ASP A 48 13.66 -3.42 -9.17
C ASP A 48 14.94 -4.20 -8.89
N ALA A 49 15.07 -5.35 -9.56
CA ALA A 49 16.19 -6.24 -9.31
C ALA A 49 17.53 -5.59 -9.65
N THR A 50 17.57 -4.82 -10.75
CA THR A 50 18.82 -4.18 -11.16
C THR A 50 19.28 -3.18 -10.11
N ARG A 51 18.36 -2.40 -9.59
CA ARG A 51 18.70 -1.41 -8.57
C ARG A 51 19.17 -2.09 -7.29
N MET A 52 18.52 -3.20 -6.92
CA MET A 52 18.91 -3.92 -5.71
C MET A 52 20.30 -4.55 -5.85
N VAL A 53 20.59 -5.13 -7.01
CA VAL A 53 21.91 -5.71 -7.24
C VAL A 53 22.99 -4.63 -7.19
N SER A 54 22.73 -3.49 -7.81
CA SER A 54 23.69 -2.39 -7.77
C SER A 54 23.94 -1.89 -6.34
N SER A 55 22.89 -1.83 -5.55
CA SER A 55 23.02 -1.40 -4.16
C SER A 55 23.83 -2.39 -3.34
N ILE A 56 23.58 -3.68 -3.53
CA ILE A 56 24.31 -4.72 -2.79
C ILE A 56 25.77 -4.70 -3.17
N VAL A 57 26.08 -4.59 -4.46
CA VAL A 57 27.47 -4.58 -4.92
C VAL A 57 28.20 -3.35 -4.37
N ARG A 58 27.53 -2.18 -4.41
CA ARG A 58 28.17 -0.96 -3.90
C ARG A 58 28.44 -1.06 -2.41
N GLU A 59 27.48 -1.56 -1.64
CA GLU A 59 27.69 -1.67 -0.20
C GLU A 59 28.75 -2.69 0.16
N ASN A 60 28.85 -3.75 -0.62
CA ASN A 60 29.89 -4.74 -0.40
C ASN A 60 31.28 -4.18 -0.68
N SER A 61 31.40 -3.36 -1.72
CA SER A 61 32.70 -2.77 -2.06
C SER A 61 33.10 -1.68 -1.07
N GLU A 62 32.16 -1.13 -0.33
CA GLU A 62 32.46 -0.16 0.70
C GLU A 62 32.67 -0.80 2.06
N ASN A 63 32.74 -2.11 2.11
CA ASN A 63 32.91 -2.89 3.34
C ASN A 63 31.78 -2.70 4.33
N LYS A 64 30.59 -2.45 3.80
CA LYS A 64 29.40 -2.38 4.62
C LYS A 64 28.75 -3.76 4.71
N ILE A 65 27.97 -3.96 5.75
CA ILE A 65 27.23 -5.20 5.93
C ILE A 65 26.19 -5.32 4.83
N ILE A 66 26.18 -6.46 4.13
CA ILE A 66 25.23 -6.71 3.07
C ILE A 66 23.81 -6.76 3.70
N PRO A 67 22.87 -5.99 3.18
CA PRO A 67 21.55 -5.89 3.80
C PRO A 67 20.62 -7.05 3.40
N THR A 68 21.10 -8.26 3.51
CA THR A 68 20.28 -9.44 3.33
C THR A 68 20.04 -10.11 4.69
N PRO A 69 18.88 -10.73 4.91
CA PRO A 69 17.73 -10.84 3.97
C PRO A 69 16.96 -9.53 3.81
N MET A 70 16.37 -9.36 2.64
CA MET A 70 15.50 -8.23 2.40
C MET A 70 14.46 -8.58 1.34
N ILE A 71 13.40 -7.82 1.31
CA ILE A 71 12.34 -7.96 0.31
C ILE A 71 12.30 -6.67 -0.50
N SER A 72 12.31 -6.80 -1.82
CA SER A 72 12.14 -5.66 -2.70
C SER A 72 10.87 -5.84 -3.52
N CYS A 73 10.18 -4.74 -3.78
CA CYS A 73 8.97 -4.76 -4.60
C CYS A 73 8.99 -3.58 -5.55
N TYR A 74 8.31 -3.76 -6.67
CA TYR A 74 8.25 -2.70 -7.67
C TYR A 74 7.06 -2.93 -8.57
N VAL A 75 6.63 -1.85 -9.22
CA VAL A 75 5.51 -1.88 -10.14
C VAL A 75 5.99 -2.40 -11.49
N THR A 76 5.34 -3.44 -11.99
CA THR A 76 5.65 -3.97 -13.31
C THR A 76 4.68 -3.54 -14.38
N GLY A 77 3.46 -3.12 -14.00
CA GLY A 77 2.50 -2.72 -14.99
C GLY A 77 1.29 -2.05 -14.38
N LEU A 78 0.64 -1.24 -15.20
CA LEU A 78 -0.62 -0.61 -14.84
C LEU A 78 -1.50 -0.66 -16.08
N GLU A 79 -2.59 -1.42 -16.00
CA GLU A 79 -3.46 -1.67 -17.14
C GLU A 79 -4.89 -1.29 -16.83
N TYR A 80 -5.55 -0.73 -17.83
CA TYR A 80 -6.97 -0.45 -17.75
C TYR A 80 -7.75 -1.76 -17.81
N ASN A 81 -8.66 -1.94 -16.87
CA ASN A 81 -9.45 -3.17 -16.79
C ASN A 81 -10.82 -2.94 -17.42
N ALA A 82 -10.95 -3.30 -18.69
CA ALA A 82 -12.18 -3.05 -19.41
C ALA A 82 -13.33 -3.93 -18.91
N GLU A 83 -13.01 -5.10 -18.39
CA GLU A 83 -14.07 -6.02 -17.94
C GLU A 83 -14.80 -5.50 -16.71
N ARG A 84 -14.13 -4.70 -15.90
CA ARG A 84 -14.74 -4.13 -14.71
C ARG A 84 -15.31 -2.73 -14.95
N THR A 85 -15.24 -2.26 -16.17
CA THR A 85 -15.72 -0.92 -16.49
C THR A 85 -17.25 -0.92 -16.51
N PRO A 86 -17.90 -0.11 -15.68
CA PRO A 86 -19.36 -0.01 -15.78
C PRO A 86 -19.77 0.84 -16.98
N ASP A 87 -21.07 0.94 -17.22
CA ASP A 87 -21.59 1.81 -18.24
C ASP A 87 -21.07 3.23 -18.00
N PRO A 88 -20.40 3.84 -18.99
CA PRO A 88 -19.83 5.17 -18.75
C PRO A 88 -20.88 6.25 -18.49
N THR A 89 -22.13 5.99 -18.83
CA THR A 89 -23.19 6.94 -18.54
C THR A 89 -23.81 6.74 -17.17
N PHE A 90 -23.38 5.74 -16.42
CA PHE A 90 -23.97 5.46 -15.12
C PHE A 90 -23.49 6.47 -14.09
N ILE A 91 -24.45 7.13 -13.46
CA ILE A 91 -24.19 8.04 -12.37
C ILE A 91 -25.13 7.67 -11.22
N ASP A 92 -24.56 7.36 -10.08
CA ASP A 92 -25.35 7.02 -8.90
C ASP A 92 -25.73 8.30 -8.17
N LYS A 93 -27.03 8.57 -8.11
CA LYS A 93 -27.53 9.75 -7.41
C LYS A 93 -28.33 9.30 -6.19
N LYS A 94 -28.00 9.88 -5.07
CA LYS A 94 -28.70 9.62 -3.83
C LYS A 94 -29.24 10.94 -3.27
N HIS A 95 -30.52 10.93 -2.94
CA HIS A 95 -31.15 12.07 -2.28
C HIS A 95 -31.19 11.79 -0.79
N ILE A 96 -30.49 12.61 -0.05
CA ILE A 96 -30.35 12.41 1.39
C ILE A 96 -30.96 13.59 2.09
N ARG A 97 -31.83 13.31 3.05
CA ARG A 97 -32.38 14.35 3.91
C ARG A 97 -31.97 14.06 5.35
N MET A 98 -31.26 14.98 5.93
CA MET A 98 -30.79 14.81 7.29
C MET A 98 -31.84 15.29 8.28
N ARG A 99 -31.77 14.78 9.48
CA ARG A 99 -32.55 15.32 10.59
C ARG A 99 -31.84 16.55 11.12
N LYS A 100 -32.64 17.48 11.63
CA LYS A 100 -32.09 18.69 12.20
C LYS A 100 -31.37 18.37 13.52
N PHE A 101 -30.16 18.86 13.63
CA PHE A 101 -29.34 18.62 14.82
C PHE A 101 -29.60 19.74 15.85
N ASP A 102 -29.86 19.35 17.07
CA ASP A 102 -30.08 20.29 18.18
C ASP A 102 -28.81 20.35 19.01
N ALA A 103 -28.09 21.48 18.91
CA ALA A 103 -26.84 21.65 19.64
C ALA A 103 -27.04 21.75 21.15
N ASN A 104 -28.23 22.14 21.61
CA ASN A 104 -28.46 22.24 23.03
C ASN A 104 -28.59 20.89 23.70
N THR A 105 -29.28 19.95 23.05
CA THR A 105 -29.43 18.60 23.59
C THR A 105 -28.38 17.64 23.03
N ASN A 106 -27.63 18.09 22.04
CA ASN A 106 -26.60 17.29 21.39
C ASN A 106 -27.14 16.01 20.72
N GLU A 107 -28.35 16.09 20.19
CA GLU A 107 -29.03 14.98 19.56
C GLU A 107 -29.72 15.44 18.29
N TYR A 108 -30.07 14.50 17.44
CA TYR A 108 -30.85 14.78 16.26
C TYR A 108 -32.32 14.75 16.57
N THR A 109 -33.03 15.79 16.11
CA THR A 109 -34.45 15.89 16.30
C THR A 109 -35.21 15.06 15.26
N THR A 110 -36.53 15.03 15.43
CA THR A 110 -37.39 14.38 14.44
C THR A 110 -37.74 15.28 13.25
N GLN A 111 -37.37 16.57 13.35
CA GLN A 111 -37.65 17.52 12.28
C GLN A 111 -36.68 17.30 11.13
N GLN A 112 -37.18 17.56 9.91
CA GLN A 112 -36.36 17.44 8.72
C GLN A 112 -35.40 18.62 8.61
N GLY A 113 -34.15 18.31 8.28
CA GLY A 113 -33.14 19.36 8.09
C GLY A 113 -32.85 19.55 6.61
N ASN A 114 -31.56 19.81 6.31
CA ASN A 114 -31.14 20.08 4.96
C ASN A 114 -31.21 18.84 4.10
N ALA A 115 -31.52 19.05 2.84
CA ALA A 115 -31.55 17.98 1.85
C ALA A 115 -30.35 18.10 0.93
N PHE A 116 -29.77 16.97 0.59
CA PHE A 116 -28.59 16.91 -0.29
C PHE A 116 -28.84 15.90 -1.41
N THR A 117 -28.26 16.19 -2.56
CA THR A 117 -28.16 15.22 -3.64
C THR A 117 -26.69 14.90 -3.81
N VAL A 118 -26.35 13.63 -3.63
CA VAL A 118 -24.98 13.16 -3.78
C VAL A 118 -24.88 12.41 -5.09
N GLU A 119 -23.98 12.86 -5.96
CA GLU A 119 -23.70 12.19 -7.22
C GLU A 119 -22.38 11.45 -7.09
N ARG A 120 -22.40 10.20 -7.46
CA ARG A 120 -21.19 9.38 -7.45
C ARG A 120 -20.90 8.90 -8.86
N VAL A 121 -19.78 9.35 -9.38
CA VAL A 121 -19.28 8.89 -10.68
C VAL A 121 -18.46 7.64 -10.44
N MET A 122 -18.72 6.61 -11.22
CA MET A 122 -18.02 5.34 -11.05
C MET A 122 -16.53 5.52 -11.33
N PRO A 123 -15.69 4.99 -10.46
CA PRO A 123 -14.26 5.09 -10.69
C PRO A 123 -13.80 4.25 -11.87
N VAL A 124 -12.70 4.66 -12.47
CA VAL A 124 -12.11 3.92 -13.58
C VAL A 124 -11.29 2.77 -13.00
N PRO A 125 -11.58 1.53 -13.40
CA PRO A 125 -10.85 0.38 -12.85
C PRO A 125 -9.52 0.16 -13.57
N TYR A 126 -8.47 -0.04 -12.78
CA TYR A 126 -7.14 -0.36 -13.27
C TYR A 126 -6.61 -1.58 -12.54
N THR A 127 -5.77 -2.33 -13.21
CA THR A 127 -5.05 -3.43 -12.60
C THR A 127 -3.59 -3.01 -12.40
N LEU A 128 -3.17 -3.00 -11.15
CA LEU A 128 -1.80 -2.66 -10.79
C LEU A 128 -1.04 -3.95 -10.53
N GLN A 129 0.00 -4.18 -11.35
CA GLN A 129 0.82 -5.37 -11.25
C GLN A 129 2.08 -5.05 -10.47
N LEU A 130 2.36 -5.87 -9.48
CA LEU A 130 3.50 -5.68 -8.60
C LEU A 130 4.32 -6.96 -8.57
N ASN A 131 5.63 -6.80 -8.44
CA ASN A 131 6.54 -7.91 -8.30
C ASN A 131 7.24 -7.84 -6.95
N VAL A 132 7.45 -9.01 -6.34
CA VAL A 132 8.10 -9.10 -5.05
C VAL A 132 9.29 -10.04 -5.19
N ASP A 133 10.48 -9.56 -4.84
CA ASP A 133 11.68 -10.36 -4.85
C ASP A 133 12.21 -10.49 -3.42
N VAL A 134 12.59 -11.71 -3.08
CA VAL A 134 13.17 -12.01 -1.78
C VAL A 134 14.66 -12.27 -1.95
N TRP A 135 15.46 -11.49 -1.27
CA TRP A 135 16.92 -11.58 -1.35
C TRP A 135 17.45 -12.16 -0.04
N THR A 136 18.15 -13.29 -0.13
CA THR A 136 18.66 -13.97 1.05
C THR A 136 20.11 -14.35 0.83
N SER A 137 20.82 -14.56 1.93
CA SER A 137 22.20 -15.03 1.87
C SER A 137 22.30 -16.55 1.93
N ASN A 138 21.23 -17.25 2.31
CA ASN A 138 21.21 -18.70 2.30
C ASN A 138 19.81 -19.19 2.02
N THR A 139 19.72 -20.50 1.68
CA THR A 139 18.46 -21.09 1.26
C THR A 139 17.43 -21.17 2.38
N ASN A 140 17.89 -21.38 3.60
CA ASN A 140 16.96 -21.55 4.73
C ASN A 140 16.15 -20.28 5.00
N GLN A 141 16.69 -19.13 4.67
CA GLN A 141 15.98 -17.87 4.88
C GLN A 141 14.81 -17.70 3.92
N LYS A 142 14.89 -18.39 2.82
CA LYS A 142 13.76 -18.36 1.89
C LYS A 142 12.59 -19.18 2.36
N UNK A 143 13.02 -20.16 2.87
CA UNK A 143 12.05 -21.18 3.24
C UNK A 143 11.27 -20.87 4.47
N UNK A 144 11.62 -20.05 4.88
CA UNK A 144 10.99 -19.69 6.07
C UNK A 144 9.91 -18.81 5.91
#